data_86c944030754f1755817eb4105dd2f22
#
_entry.id   86c944030754f1755817eb4105dd2f22
#
_cell.length_a   1.000
_cell.length_b   1.000
_cell.length_c   1.000
_cell.angle_alpha   90.00
_cell.angle_beta   90.00
_cell.angle_gamma   90.00
#
_symmetry.space_group_name_H-M   'P 1'
#
loop_
_entity.id
_entity.type
_entity.pdbx_description
1 polymer ?
#
loop_
_entity_poly.entity_id
_entity_poly.type
_entity_poly.pdbx_seq_one_letter_code
_entity_poly.pdbx_strand_id
1 'polypeptide(L)'
;EEALEIVGSKDLKGRNLGSLSGGELQRVMLANALYPLPELLLLDEPVSGVDAAGSEKFYEVIRDLKQNYHMAIAMVSHDLGIVRDFADKVVLINKSVLKSGKAEDVFNSQEFKSSFYSLDEGEEKQ
;
A
#
# COMPACT_ATOMS: atom_id res chain seq x y z
N GLU A 1 -8.67 20.97 -5.19
CA GLU A 1 -9.62 20.35 -6.12
C GLU A 1 -8.93 19.33 -7.01
N GLU A 2 -7.84 19.67 -7.69
CA GLU A 2 -7.05 18.77 -8.54
C GLU A 2 -6.63 17.48 -7.83
N ALA A 3 -6.16 17.57 -6.59
CA ALA A 3 -5.76 16.38 -5.83
C ALA A 3 -6.93 15.42 -5.56
N LEU A 4 -8.15 15.92 -5.37
CA LEU A 4 -9.34 15.09 -5.24
C LEU A 4 -9.74 14.43 -6.58
N GLU A 5 -9.48 15.09 -7.70
CA GLU A 5 -9.69 14.49 -9.03
C GLU A 5 -8.73 13.34 -9.28
N ILE A 6 -7.44 13.51 -8.94
CA ILE A 6 -6.41 12.47 -9.05
C ILE A 6 -6.82 11.19 -8.31
N VAL A 7 -7.39 11.33 -7.12
CA VAL A 7 -7.82 10.16 -6.31
C VAL A 7 -9.26 9.71 -6.61
N GLY A 8 -9.90 10.25 -7.66
CA GLY A 8 -11.26 9.87 -8.03
C GLY A 8 -12.33 10.17 -6.96
N SER A 9 -12.15 11.26 -6.20
CA SER A 9 -12.99 11.60 -5.05
C SER A 9 -13.47 13.05 -5.06
N LYS A 10 -13.66 13.63 -6.24
CA LYS A 10 -14.13 15.01 -6.41
C LYS A 10 -15.52 15.27 -5.78
N ASP A 11 -16.37 14.25 -5.77
CA ASP A 11 -17.70 14.23 -5.15
C ASP A 11 -17.67 14.36 -3.62
N LEU A 12 -16.52 14.13 -2.99
CA LEU A 12 -16.33 14.27 -1.55
C LEU A 12 -16.01 15.70 -1.12
N LYS A 13 -15.82 16.62 -2.07
CA LYS A 13 -15.55 18.03 -1.78
C LYS A 13 -16.68 18.63 -0.93
N GLY A 14 -16.27 19.26 0.19
CA GLY A 14 -17.20 19.89 1.14
C GLY A 14 -17.94 18.94 2.08
N ARG A 15 -17.74 17.63 1.98
CA ARG A 15 -18.30 16.67 2.95
C ARG A 15 -17.52 16.72 4.28
N ASN A 16 -18.23 16.44 5.36
CA ASN A 16 -17.60 16.32 6.68
C ASN A 16 -16.76 15.04 6.74
N LEU A 17 -15.50 15.15 7.17
CA LEU A 17 -14.59 14.00 7.29
C LEU A 17 -15.16 12.87 8.16
N GLY A 18 -15.91 13.20 9.21
CA GLY A 18 -16.55 12.22 10.09
C GLY A 18 -17.70 11.45 9.44
N SER A 19 -18.19 11.87 8.26
CA SER A 19 -19.24 11.18 7.50
C SER A 19 -18.70 10.28 6.39
N LEU A 20 -17.40 10.24 6.20
CA LEU A 20 -16.75 9.45 5.15
C LEU A 20 -16.59 8.00 5.61
N SER A 21 -16.73 7.06 4.67
CA SER A 21 -16.30 5.68 4.88
C SER A 21 -14.77 5.60 5.04
N GLY A 22 -14.27 4.49 5.57
CA GLY A 22 -12.82 4.29 5.72
C GLY A 22 -12.06 4.46 4.38
N GLY A 23 -12.56 3.88 3.30
CA GLY A 23 -11.95 4.01 1.98
C GLY A 23 -12.03 5.42 1.40
N GLU A 24 -13.14 6.13 1.60
CA GLU A 24 -13.27 7.54 1.22
C GLU A 24 -12.28 8.41 1.99
N LEU A 25 -12.18 8.20 3.30
CA LEU A 25 -11.25 8.95 4.13
C LEU A 25 -9.79 8.71 3.71
N GLN A 26 -9.41 7.46 3.43
CA GLN A 26 -8.06 7.14 2.95
C GLN A 26 -7.73 7.83 1.63
N ARG A 27 -8.67 7.88 0.67
CA ARG A 27 -8.46 8.61 -0.58
C ARG A 27 -8.37 10.13 -0.37
N VAL A 28 -9.13 10.70 0.56
CA VAL A 28 -9.02 12.13 0.92
C VAL A 28 -7.66 12.42 1.56
N MET A 29 -7.18 11.54 2.46
CA MET A 29 -5.84 11.66 3.06
C MET A 29 -4.74 11.57 1.99
N LEU A 30 -4.89 10.65 1.03
CA LEU A 30 -3.99 10.53 -0.11
C LEU A 30 -4.00 11.82 -0.95
N ALA A 31 -5.17 12.37 -1.27
CA ALA A 31 -5.29 13.65 -1.98
C ALA A 31 -4.56 14.78 -1.26
N ASN A 32 -4.62 14.83 0.07
CA ASN A 32 -3.89 15.81 0.85
C ASN A 32 -2.37 15.62 0.74
N ALA A 33 -1.88 14.39 0.70
CA ALA A 33 -0.46 14.08 0.52
C ALA A 33 0.04 14.39 -0.91
N LEU A 34 -0.86 14.46 -1.89
CA LEU A 34 -0.55 14.78 -3.29
C LEU A 34 -0.54 16.29 -3.60
N TYR A 35 -0.70 17.14 -2.61
CA TYR A 35 -0.69 18.59 -2.83
C TYR A 35 0.29 19.31 -1.90
N PRO A 36 1.35 19.96 -2.46
CA PRO A 36 1.76 19.92 -3.87
C PRO A 36 2.20 18.51 -4.28
N LEU A 37 2.14 18.21 -5.59
CA LEU A 37 2.48 16.88 -6.10
C LEU A 37 3.93 16.51 -5.72
N PRO A 38 4.16 15.45 -4.93
CA PRO A 38 5.48 15.09 -4.46
C PRO A 38 6.24 14.22 -5.48
N GLU A 39 7.56 14.19 -5.39
CA GLU A 39 8.39 13.23 -6.13
C GLU A 39 8.43 11.84 -5.46
N LEU A 40 8.23 11.79 -4.15
CA LEU A 40 8.20 10.57 -3.34
C LEU A 40 6.97 10.56 -2.44
N LEU A 41 6.19 9.51 -2.52
CA LEU A 41 5.05 9.24 -1.64
C LEU A 41 5.40 8.12 -0.67
N LEU A 42 5.21 8.36 0.62
CA LEU A 42 5.41 7.37 1.68
C LEU A 42 4.06 6.93 2.23
N LEU A 43 3.80 5.63 2.23
CA LEU A 43 2.56 5.01 2.69
C LEU A 43 2.86 3.95 3.75
N ASP A 44 2.27 4.09 4.92
CA ASP A 44 2.40 3.11 6.02
C ASP A 44 1.04 2.45 6.26
N GLU A 45 0.92 1.16 5.87
CA GLU A 45 -0.31 0.35 5.98
C GLU A 45 -1.57 1.11 5.53
N PRO A 46 -1.59 1.66 4.31
CA PRO A 46 -2.54 2.71 3.91
C PRO A 46 -4.01 2.27 3.88
N VAL A 47 -4.29 0.98 3.84
CA VAL A 47 -5.66 0.43 3.80
C VAL A 47 -6.00 -0.41 5.03
N SER A 48 -5.23 -0.28 6.11
CA SER A 48 -5.53 -0.96 7.37
C SER A 48 -6.91 -0.53 7.88
N GLY A 49 -7.79 -1.53 8.12
CA GLY A 49 -9.17 -1.28 8.57
C GLY A 49 -10.13 -0.78 7.48
N VAL A 50 -9.72 -0.77 6.22
CA VAL A 50 -10.59 -0.47 5.08
C VAL A 50 -11.16 -1.78 4.52
N ASP A 51 -12.43 -1.76 4.08
CA ASP A 51 -13.05 -2.93 3.45
C ASP A 51 -12.42 -3.24 2.07
N ALA A 52 -12.72 -4.42 1.54
CA ALA A 52 -12.13 -4.89 0.29
C ALA A 52 -12.38 -3.93 -0.88
N ALA A 53 -13.61 -3.43 -1.02
CA ALA A 53 -13.95 -2.52 -2.12
C ALA A 53 -13.23 -1.16 -2.01
N GLY A 54 -13.09 -0.63 -0.80
CA GLY A 54 -12.34 0.60 -0.54
C GLY A 54 -10.84 0.42 -0.79
N SER A 55 -10.29 -0.73 -0.40
CA SER A 55 -8.89 -1.09 -0.63
C SER A 55 -8.58 -1.23 -2.13
N GLU A 56 -9.44 -1.90 -2.88
CA GLU A 56 -9.29 -2.05 -4.33
C GLU A 56 -9.22 -0.69 -5.03
N LYS A 57 -10.18 0.21 -4.74
CA LYS A 57 -10.18 1.58 -5.27
C LYS A 57 -8.92 2.37 -4.89
N PHE A 58 -8.43 2.21 -3.67
CA PHE A 58 -7.20 2.85 -3.23
C PHE A 58 -6.01 2.39 -4.08
N TYR A 59 -5.88 1.09 -4.29
CA TYR A 59 -4.77 0.53 -5.08
C TYR A 59 -4.87 0.84 -6.57
N GLU A 60 -6.07 1.02 -7.12
CA GLU A 60 -6.25 1.55 -8.49
C GLU A 60 -5.64 2.95 -8.62
N VAL A 61 -5.86 3.83 -7.64
CA VAL A 61 -5.24 5.16 -7.61
C VAL A 61 -3.73 5.07 -7.50
N ILE A 62 -3.19 4.20 -6.64
CA ILE A 62 -1.73 4.00 -6.50
C ILE A 62 -1.12 3.52 -7.82
N ARG A 63 -1.81 2.63 -8.54
CA ARG A 63 -1.36 2.17 -9.88
C ARG A 63 -1.30 3.32 -10.87
N ASP A 64 -2.34 4.16 -10.89
CA ASP A 64 -2.40 5.34 -11.77
C ASP A 64 -1.28 6.35 -11.46
N LEU A 65 -1.05 6.64 -10.18
CA LEU A 65 0.05 7.50 -9.74
C LEU A 65 1.42 7.00 -10.20
N LYS A 66 1.66 5.70 -10.06
CA LYS A 66 2.91 5.06 -10.51
C LYS A 66 3.10 5.18 -12.03
N GLN A 67 2.04 4.95 -12.81
CA GLN A 67 2.11 4.88 -14.26
C GLN A 67 2.14 6.27 -14.92
N ASN A 68 1.32 7.20 -14.45
CA ASN A 68 1.04 8.45 -15.15
C ASN A 68 1.74 9.68 -14.54
N TYR A 69 2.15 9.61 -13.27
CA TYR A 69 2.75 10.75 -12.58
C TYR A 69 4.27 10.60 -12.32
N HIS A 70 4.89 9.50 -12.78
CA HIS A 70 6.32 9.21 -12.58
C HIS A 70 6.79 9.38 -11.12
N MET A 71 5.89 9.08 -10.18
CA MET A 71 6.13 9.24 -8.76
C MET A 71 6.82 8.01 -8.18
N ALA A 72 7.83 8.22 -7.35
CA ALA A 72 8.37 7.16 -6.53
C ALA A 72 7.43 6.89 -5.35
N ILE A 73 7.10 5.63 -5.10
CA ILE A 73 6.21 5.23 -4.00
C ILE A 73 6.93 4.20 -3.13
N ALA A 74 7.06 4.52 -1.84
CA ALA A 74 7.52 3.58 -0.83
C ALA A 74 6.35 3.23 0.10
N MET A 75 6.02 1.94 0.20
CA MET A 75 4.86 1.47 0.97
C MET A 75 5.27 0.38 1.95
N VAL A 76 4.81 0.49 3.19
CA VAL A 76 4.84 -0.60 4.16
C VAL A 76 3.49 -1.32 4.09
N SER A 77 3.53 -2.63 3.91
CA SER A 77 2.34 -3.48 3.93
C SER A 77 2.70 -4.90 4.39
N HIS A 78 1.77 -5.55 5.08
CA HIS A 78 1.83 -6.98 5.38
C HIS A 78 0.97 -7.82 4.43
N ASP A 79 0.26 -7.19 3.50
CA ASP A 79 -0.49 -7.88 2.45
C ASP A 79 0.46 -8.31 1.32
N LEU A 80 0.88 -9.58 1.38
CA LEU A 80 1.82 -10.16 0.43
C LEU A 80 1.27 -10.22 -1.00
N GLY A 81 -0.05 -10.32 -1.18
CA GLY A 81 -0.69 -10.27 -2.49
C GLY A 81 -0.47 -8.92 -3.15
N ILE A 82 -0.77 -7.85 -2.42
CA ILE A 82 -0.56 -6.48 -2.90
C ILE A 82 0.93 -6.21 -3.18
N VAL A 83 1.82 -6.61 -2.28
CA VAL A 83 3.26 -6.42 -2.49
C VAL A 83 3.72 -7.13 -3.76
N ARG A 84 3.25 -8.34 -4.01
CA ARG A 84 3.59 -9.12 -5.22
C ARG A 84 3.11 -8.46 -6.50
N ASP A 85 1.89 -7.89 -6.48
CA ASP A 85 1.26 -7.32 -7.67
C ASP A 85 1.77 -5.91 -8.01
N PHE A 86 2.19 -5.14 -7.01
CA PHE A 86 2.51 -3.72 -7.19
C PHE A 86 4.00 -3.38 -7.07
N ALA A 87 4.80 -4.14 -6.31
CA ALA A 87 6.16 -3.75 -6.01
C ALA A 87 7.15 -4.12 -7.13
N ASP A 88 7.94 -3.15 -7.57
CA ASP A 88 9.10 -3.42 -8.43
C ASP A 88 10.26 -3.96 -7.60
N LYS A 89 10.42 -3.41 -6.39
CA LYS A 89 11.44 -3.81 -5.40
C LYS A 89 10.80 -4.01 -4.04
N VAL A 90 11.32 -4.98 -3.31
CA VAL A 90 10.89 -5.32 -1.95
C VAL A 90 12.07 -5.25 -1.00
N VAL A 91 11.82 -4.75 0.18
CA VAL A 91 12.75 -4.81 1.32
C VAL A 91 12.07 -5.61 2.42
N LEU A 92 12.59 -6.79 2.70
CA LEU A 92 12.14 -7.65 3.79
C LEU A 92 12.82 -7.23 5.09
N ILE A 93 12.01 -6.85 6.07
CA ILE A 93 12.50 -6.33 7.36
C ILE A 93 11.95 -7.18 8.51
N ASN A 94 12.84 -7.61 9.39
CA ASN A 94 12.51 -8.14 10.70
C ASN A 94 13.62 -7.74 11.67
N LYS A 95 13.43 -6.65 12.42
CA LYS A 95 14.43 -5.95 13.26
C LYS A 95 15.61 -5.38 12.47
N SER A 96 16.00 -6.04 11.38
CA SER A 96 17.01 -5.60 10.42
C SER A 96 16.55 -5.92 9.00
N VAL A 97 17.24 -5.38 8.00
CA VAL A 97 17.00 -5.76 6.61
C VAL A 97 17.53 -7.17 6.40
N LEU A 98 16.63 -8.10 6.09
CA LEU A 98 16.97 -9.51 5.82
C LEU A 98 17.30 -9.74 4.35
N LYS A 99 16.53 -9.11 3.46
CA LYS A 99 16.68 -9.22 2.00
C LYS A 99 16.14 -7.98 1.32
N SER A 100 16.74 -7.60 0.21
CA SER A 100 16.19 -6.56 -0.67
C SER A 100 16.50 -6.88 -2.13
N GLY A 101 15.63 -6.46 -3.02
CA GLY A 101 15.80 -6.69 -4.45
C GLY A 101 14.48 -6.66 -5.21
N LYS A 102 14.46 -7.23 -6.41
CA LYS A 102 13.22 -7.41 -7.16
C LYS A 102 12.22 -8.26 -6.36
N ALA A 103 10.95 -7.99 -6.51
CA ALA A 103 9.91 -8.69 -5.76
C ALA A 103 10.03 -10.21 -5.91
N GLU A 104 10.19 -10.71 -7.13
CA GLU A 104 10.35 -12.13 -7.41
C GLU A 104 11.55 -12.76 -6.68
N ASP A 105 12.70 -12.10 -6.67
CA ASP A 105 13.92 -12.59 -6.00
C ASP A 105 13.75 -12.67 -4.50
N VAL A 106 13.06 -11.66 -3.90
CA VAL A 106 12.81 -11.63 -2.45
C VAL A 106 11.81 -12.71 -2.06
N PHE A 107 10.70 -12.86 -2.77
CA PHE A 107 9.68 -13.86 -2.47
C PHE A 107 10.18 -15.30 -2.60
N ASN A 108 11.15 -15.55 -3.49
CA ASN A 108 11.76 -16.87 -3.67
C ASN A 108 12.93 -17.14 -2.73
N SER A 109 13.37 -16.14 -1.95
CA SER A 109 14.52 -16.25 -1.07
C SER A 109 14.25 -17.14 0.16
N GLN A 110 15.34 -17.69 0.73
CA GLN A 110 15.27 -18.47 1.95
C GLN A 110 14.86 -17.62 3.16
N GLU A 111 15.31 -16.36 3.18
CA GLU A 111 14.98 -15.38 4.22
C GLU A 111 13.47 -15.12 4.27
N PHE A 112 12.83 -14.99 3.12
CA PHE A 112 11.38 -14.82 3.04
C PHE A 112 10.65 -16.08 3.51
N LYS A 113 11.04 -17.25 3.01
CA LYS A 113 10.43 -18.53 3.39
C LYS A 113 10.52 -18.78 4.89
N SER A 114 11.68 -18.54 5.49
CA SER A 114 11.88 -18.68 6.94
C SER A 114 11.03 -17.70 7.76
N SER A 115 10.77 -16.50 7.23
CA SER A 115 10.01 -15.48 7.96
C SER A 115 8.50 -15.70 7.93
N PHE A 116 7.96 -16.34 6.89
CA PHE A 116 6.52 -16.46 6.70
C PHE A 116 6.00 -17.91 6.77
N TYR A 117 6.81 -18.92 6.43
CA TYR A 117 6.38 -20.33 6.43
C TYR A 117 6.83 -21.12 7.67
N SER A 118 7.75 -20.60 8.48
CA SER A 118 8.12 -21.24 9.75
C SER A 118 7.06 -21.09 10.85
N LEU A 119 5.98 -20.34 10.61
CA LEU A 119 4.87 -20.20 11.55
C LEU A 119 3.82 -21.31 11.42
N ASP A 120 3.78 -22.02 10.28
CA ASP A 120 2.78 -23.08 10.05
C ASP A 120 3.15 -24.42 10.69
N GLU A 121 4.40 -24.63 11.12
CA GLU A 121 4.80 -25.88 11.79
C GLU A 121 4.58 -25.89 13.32
N GLY A 122 4.09 -24.78 13.89
CA GLY A 122 3.90 -24.61 15.34
C GLY A 122 2.51 -24.92 15.88
N GLU A 123 1.48 -25.07 15.05
CA GLU A 123 0.09 -25.25 15.52
C GLU A 123 -0.48 -26.68 15.44
N GLU A 124 0.29 -27.67 14.98
CA GLU A 124 -0.17 -29.07 14.94
C GLU A 124 0.35 -29.97 16.09
N LYS A 125 0.72 -29.42 17.23
CA LYS A 125 1.01 -30.25 18.42
C LYS A 125 0.48 -29.61 19.70
N GLN A 126 -0.80 -29.67 19.90
CA GLN A 126 -1.42 -29.85 21.23
C GLN A 126 -2.78 -30.51 21.10
#